data_9671aef4ada9268592f1a3e4ab4dcb68
#
_entry.id   9671aef4ada9268592f1a3e4ab4dcb68
#
_cell.length_a   1.000
_cell.length_b   1.000
_cell.length_c   1.000
_cell.angle_alpha   90.00
_cell.angle_beta   90.00
_cell.angle_gamma   90.00
#
_symmetry.space_group_name_H-M   'P 1'
#
loop_
_entity.id
_entity.type
_entity.pdbx_description
1 polymer ?
#
loop_
_entity_poly.entity_id
_entity_poly.type
_entity_poly.pdbx_seq_one_letter_code
_entity_poly.pdbx_strand_id
1 'polypeptide(L)'
;RFEGSEEDKKTRIDEPFLLYFTSGTTGYPKMVQHEHSYPLAHRSTAELWHNVSESDIIWTITDTGWAKIAWGAFFGQWIMGATIFVYDYKRF
;
A
#
# COMPACT_ATOMS: atom_id res chain seq x y z
N ARG A 1 18.25 9.40 11.92
CA ARG A 1 17.39 8.58 12.81
C ARG A 1 16.23 9.44 13.29
N PHE A 2 15.04 9.02 12.97
CA PHE A 2 13.84 9.69 13.48
C PHE A 2 13.65 9.27 14.94
N GLU A 3 13.61 10.24 15.84
CA GLU A 3 13.22 10.04 17.23
C GLU A 3 11.84 10.66 17.40
N GLY A 4 10.82 9.81 17.59
CA GLY A 4 9.47 10.28 17.88
C GLY A 4 9.46 11.06 19.19
N SER A 5 8.60 12.07 19.30
CA SER A 5 8.37 12.77 20.57
C SER A 5 7.52 11.89 21.49
N GLU A 6 7.63 12.06 22.82
CA GLU A 6 6.75 11.39 23.79
C GLU A 6 5.27 11.75 23.60
N GLU A 7 4.98 12.80 22.86
CA GLU A 7 3.63 13.27 22.50
C GLU A 7 3.07 12.61 21.24
N ASP A 8 3.82 11.70 20.58
CA ASP A 8 3.34 11.01 19.39
C ASP A 8 2.08 10.21 19.71
N LYS A 9 0.96 10.73 19.20
CA LYS A 9 -0.35 10.12 19.37
C LYS A 9 -0.35 8.74 18.72
N LYS A 10 -0.66 7.72 19.51
CA LYS A 10 -0.80 6.36 18.96
C LYS A 10 -1.98 6.32 18.00
N THR A 11 -1.71 5.96 16.75
CA THR A 11 -2.72 5.74 15.74
C THR A 11 -3.53 4.50 16.05
N ARG A 12 -4.86 4.63 15.99
CA ARG A 12 -5.78 3.50 16.16
C ARG A 12 -5.95 2.75 14.86
N ILE A 13 -6.29 1.48 14.97
CA ILE A 13 -6.48 0.59 13.79
C ILE A 13 -7.69 1.00 12.93
N ASP A 14 -8.65 1.67 13.52
CA ASP A 14 -9.90 2.14 12.90
C ASP A 14 -9.82 3.59 12.40
N GLU A 15 -8.67 4.25 12.54
CA GLU A 15 -8.47 5.60 11.98
C GLU A 15 -8.27 5.54 10.45
N PRO A 16 -8.69 6.60 9.72
CA PRO A 16 -8.46 6.69 8.29
C PRO A 16 -6.98 6.60 7.93
N PHE A 17 -6.67 5.78 6.95
CA PHE A 17 -5.30 5.53 6.49
C PHE A 17 -5.08 5.94 5.04
N LEU A 18 -5.99 5.55 4.16
CA LEU A 18 -5.82 5.68 2.73
C LEU A 18 -7.12 6.09 2.06
N LEU A 19 -7.05 7.05 1.15
CA LEU A 19 -8.17 7.50 0.35
C LEU A 19 -7.91 7.20 -1.12
N TYR A 20 -8.86 6.53 -1.76
CA TYR A 20 -8.90 6.36 -3.20
C TYR A 20 -10.06 7.09 -3.83
N PHE A 21 -9.89 7.49 -5.08
CA PHE A 21 -10.97 7.99 -5.89
C PHE A 21 -11.22 7.03 -7.05
N THR A 22 -12.47 6.60 -7.22
CA THR A 22 -12.91 5.77 -8.33
C THR A 22 -13.58 6.64 -9.39
N SER A 23 -13.45 6.27 -10.66
CA SER A 23 -14.05 7.02 -11.76
C SER A 23 -15.58 7.06 -11.72
N GLY A 24 -16.23 6.13 -11.03
CA GLY A 24 -17.69 6.07 -10.90
C GLY A 24 -18.43 6.00 -12.22
N THR A 25 -19.70 5.56 -12.19
CA THR A 25 -20.57 5.52 -13.36
C THR A 25 -21.41 6.78 -13.53
N THR A 26 -21.37 7.72 -12.59
CA THR A 26 -22.32 8.86 -12.46
C THR A 26 -21.64 10.23 -12.50
N GLY A 27 -20.54 10.39 -13.20
CA GLY A 27 -19.90 11.68 -13.52
C GLY A 27 -18.91 12.22 -12.48
N TYR A 28 -19.09 12.00 -11.18
CA TYR A 28 -18.15 12.41 -10.14
C TYR A 28 -17.40 11.23 -9.56
N PRO A 29 -16.07 11.36 -9.33
CA PRO A 29 -15.30 10.34 -8.64
C PRO A 29 -15.87 10.09 -7.24
N LYS A 30 -15.99 8.82 -6.88
CA LYS A 30 -16.35 8.42 -5.51
C LYS A 30 -15.09 8.25 -4.68
N MET A 31 -15.12 8.76 -3.46
CA MET A 31 -14.05 8.57 -2.50
C MET A 31 -14.26 7.27 -1.74
N VAL A 32 -13.22 6.44 -1.70
CA VAL A 32 -13.17 5.21 -0.92
C VAL A 32 -12.11 5.37 0.17
N GLN A 33 -12.53 5.25 1.42
CA GLN A 33 -11.64 5.33 2.58
C GLN A 33 -11.32 3.93 3.09
N HIS A 34 -10.04 3.70 3.37
CA HIS A 34 -9.56 2.54 4.09
C HIS A 34 -8.94 2.95 5.43
N GLU A 35 -9.06 2.08 6.42
CA GLU A 35 -8.52 2.24 7.77
C GLU A 35 -7.09 1.69 7.86
N HIS A 36 -6.44 1.90 9.01
CA HIS A 36 -5.11 1.35 9.28
C HIS A 36 -5.06 -0.19 9.33
N SER A 37 -6.20 -0.85 9.40
CA SER A 37 -6.32 -2.30 9.20
C SER A 37 -6.02 -2.78 7.77
N TYR A 38 -6.09 -1.89 6.78
CA TYR A 38 -5.93 -2.22 5.36
C TYR A 38 -4.61 -2.92 5.02
N PRO A 39 -3.43 -2.41 5.43
CA PRO A 39 -2.17 -3.11 5.17
C PRO A 39 -2.10 -4.50 5.80
N LEU A 40 -2.66 -4.66 7.01
CA LEU A 40 -2.68 -5.93 7.71
C LEU A 40 -3.51 -6.99 6.98
N ALA A 41 -4.63 -6.57 6.40
CA ALA A 41 -5.50 -7.46 5.61
C ALA A 41 -4.80 -7.99 4.35
N HIS A 42 -3.85 -7.24 3.80
CA HIS A 42 -3.08 -7.66 2.61
C HIS A 42 -1.92 -8.61 2.90
N ARG A 43 -1.63 -8.92 4.16
CA ARG A 43 -0.61 -9.90 4.52
C ARG A 43 -0.91 -11.27 3.91
N SER A 44 -2.13 -11.75 4.03
CA SER A 44 -2.53 -13.04 3.45
C SER A 44 -2.43 -13.06 1.93
N THR A 45 -2.74 -11.96 1.25
CA THR A 45 -2.57 -11.82 -0.20
C THR A 45 -1.09 -11.90 -0.60
N ALA A 46 -0.23 -11.20 0.12
CA ALA A 46 1.21 -11.21 -0.15
C ALA A 46 1.83 -12.58 0.11
N GLU A 47 1.46 -13.22 1.20
CA GLU A 47 1.97 -14.53 1.59
C GLU A 47 1.48 -15.64 0.66
N LEU A 48 0.16 -15.72 0.42
CA LEU A 48 -0.46 -16.87 -0.25
C LEU A 48 -0.59 -16.71 -1.77
N TRP A 49 -0.78 -15.49 -2.24
CA TRP A 49 -0.91 -15.22 -3.68
C TRP A 49 0.42 -14.80 -4.30
N HIS A 50 1.06 -13.76 -3.76
CA HIS A 50 2.33 -13.29 -4.31
C HIS A 50 3.50 -14.18 -3.90
N ASN A 51 3.33 -15.00 -2.87
CA ASN A 51 4.38 -15.87 -2.33
C ASN A 51 5.67 -15.11 -1.99
N VAL A 52 5.52 -13.93 -1.38
CA VAL A 52 6.60 -13.01 -1.08
C VAL A 52 7.20 -13.28 0.29
N SER A 53 8.50 -13.23 0.39
CA SER A 53 9.29 -13.38 1.62
C SER A 53 10.26 -12.22 1.81
N GLU A 54 10.89 -12.16 2.98
CA GLU A 54 11.88 -11.13 3.32
C GLU A 54 13.15 -11.14 2.45
N SER A 55 13.42 -12.26 1.78
CA SER A 55 14.56 -12.41 0.87
C SER A 55 14.28 -11.92 -0.55
N ASP A 56 13.04 -11.55 -0.85
CA ASP A 56 12.64 -11.18 -2.19
C ASP A 56 12.86 -9.70 -2.50
N ILE A 57 13.13 -9.44 -3.78
CA ILE A 57 13.13 -8.09 -4.35
C ILE A 57 11.98 -8.02 -5.34
N ILE A 58 11.02 -7.16 -5.06
CA ILE A 58 9.79 -7.05 -5.86
C ILE A 58 9.81 -5.78 -6.69
N TRP A 59 9.56 -5.95 -7.98
CA TRP A 59 9.33 -4.85 -8.90
C TRP A 59 7.94 -4.93 -9.51
N THR A 60 7.08 -3.98 -9.16
CA THR A 60 5.73 -3.91 -9.70
C THR A 60 5.66 -2.84 -10.78
N ILE A 61 5.36 -3.27 -12.00
CA ILE A 61 5.18 -2.37 -13.15
C ILE A 61 3.74 -1.86 -13.13
N THR A 62 3.57 -0.64 -12.65
CA THR A 62 2.25 0.00 -12.58
C THR A 62 2.40 1.51 -12.40
N ASP A 63 1.33 2.25 -12.65
CA ASP A 63 1.24 3.67 -12.41
C ASP A 63 0.69 3.96 -10.99
N THR A 64 1.17 5.03 -10.37
CA THR A 64 0.74 5.45 -9.03
C THR A 64 -0.74 5.86 -8.95
N GLY A 65 -1.36 6.13 -10.10
CA GLY A 65 -2.80 6.39 -10.19
C GLY A 65 -3.70 5.15 -10.01
N TRP A 66 -3.12 3.95 -9.95
CA TRP A 66 -3.88 2.71 -9.78
C TRP A 66 -3.87 2.24 -8.34
N ALA A 67 -5.05 1.91 -7.82
CA ALA A 67 -5.20 1.41 -6.44
C ALA A 67 -4.34 0.18 -6.12
N LYS A 68 -4.09 -0.68 -7.10
CA LYS A 68 -3.27 -1.89 -6.91
C LYS A 68 -1.83 -1.61 -6.48
N ILE A 69 -1.31 -0.39 -6.69
CA ILE A 69 0.06 -0.06 -6.28
C ILE A 69 0.20 -0.08 -4.77
N ALA A 70 -0.81 0.36 -4.04
CA ALA A 70 -0.74 0.41 -2.58
C ALA A 70 -0.58 -0.99 -1.96
N TRP A 71 -1.40 -1.95 -2.35
CA TRP A 71 -1.33 -3.30 -1.78
C TRP A 71 -0.33 -4.19 -2.51
N GLY A 72 -0.25 -4.11 -3.83
CA GLY A 72 0.56 -5.00 -4.65
C GLY A 72 2.01 -4.59 -4.80
N ALA A 73 2.34 -3.30 -4.59
CA ALA A 73 3.71 -2.80 -4.69
C ALA A 73 4.30 -2.37 -3.34
N PHE A 74 3.48 -1.93 -2.41
CA PHE A 74 3.96 -1.41 -1.13
C PHE A 74 3.55 -2.25 0.06
N PHE A 75 2.29 -2.13 0.50
CA PHE A 75 1.90 -2.64 1.81
C PHE A 75 1.98 -4.15 1.94
N GLY A 76 1.57 -4.90 0.91
CA GLY A 76 1.70 -6.34 0.92
C GLY A 76 3.16 -6.80 0.97
N GLN A 77 4.03 -6.14 0.21
CA GLN A 77 5.44 -6.48 0.13
C GLN A 77 6.19 -6.10 1.41
N TRP A 78 5.94 -4.89 1.91
CA TRP A 78 6.60 -4.42 3.13
C TRP A 78 6.18 -5.18 4.39
N ILE A 79 4.92 -5.58 4.50
CA ILE A 79 4.47 -6.37 5.66
C ILE A 79 5.12 -7.75 5.71
N MET A 80 5.57 -8.26 4.55
CA MET A 80 6.34 -9.51 4.43
C MET A 80 7.84 -9.29 4.54
N GLY A 81 8.30 -8.05 4.71
CA GLY A 81 9.72 -7.70 4.84
C GLY A 81 10.50 -7.67 3.53
N ALA A 82 9.82 -7.77 2.38
CA ALA A 82 10.48 -7.79 1.08
C ALA A 82 11.04 -6.41 0.70
N THR A 83 12.08 -6.43 -0.13
CA THR A 83 12.65 -5.22 -0.73
C THR A 83 11.82 -4.78 -1.93
N ILE A 84 11.46 -3.51 -1.99
CA ILE A 84 10.75 -2.94 -3.13
C ILE A 84 11.75 -2.24 -4.04
N PHE A 85 11.79 -2.66 -5.30
CA PHE A 85 12.56 -1.98 -6.34
C PHE A 85 11.67 -0.93 -7.01
N VAL A 86 12.13 0.32 -6.99
CA VAL A 86 11.43 1.45 -7.62
C VAL A 86 12.28 1.97 -8.77
N TYR A 87 11.68 2.07 -9.94
CA TYR A 87 12.33 2.59 -11.13
C TYR A 87 11.42 3.59 -11.84
N ASP A 88 11.82 4.86 -11.80
CA ASP A 88 11.10 5.95 -12.48
C ASP A 88 11.58 6.07 -13.92
N TYR A 89 10.87 5.41 -14.83
CA TYR A 89 11.17 5.46 -16.26
C TYR A 89 10.07 6.21 -17.02
N LYS A 90 10.49 7.21 -17.78
CA LYS A 90 9.57 8.11 -18.48
C LYS A 90 8.94 7.54 -19.76
N ARG A 91 9.40 6.38 -20.22
CA ARG A 91 8.87 5.71 -21.42
C ARG A 91 8.96 4.20 -21.28
N PHE A 92 7.85 3.55 -21.49
CA PHE A 92 7.76 2.16 -21.83
C PHE A 92 7.61 2.02 -23.33
#